data_f0bd08d4b02e0ef49e3ba521c3dfbe85
#
_entry.id   f0bd08d4b02e0ef49e3ba521c3dfbe85
#
_cell.length_a   1.000
_cell.length_b   1.000
_cell.length_c   1.000
_cell.angle_alpha   90.00
_cell.angle_beta   90.00
_cell.angle_gamma   90.00
#
_symmetry.space_group_name_H-M   'P 1'
#
loop_
_entity.id
_entity.type
_entity.pdbx_description
1 polymer ?
#
loop_
_entity_poly.entity_id
_entity_poly.type
_entity_poly.pdbx_seq_one_letter_code
_entity_poly.pdbx_strand_id
1 'polypeptide(L)'
;MLYLEQKNKKTTKKEALRTIIAKAKYIAKNVIYIKRFSKSANIKNLKHKSVLLPYPQKFSTNFSVDRFDVKLIKSDNPLLLNAQKLRFNTFFVNRSNKSDYQIDIDKYDKYCDHLVVVDNSISPSYVVGTYRLLINSGFNSKVGLYTETEFDLHKLKKLRVKILEAGRSCVHEDYRDGKIIRLLWRGLSSYISQKNVDFIVGCASF
;
A
#
# COMPACT_ATOMS: atom_id res chain seq x y z
N MET A 1 11.01 51.15 -8.37
CA MET A 1 11.05 50.33 -9.59
C MET A 1 11.97 49.16 -9.29
N LEU A 2 11.41 48.08 -8.70
CA LEU A 2 12.16 46.89 -8.24
C LEU A 2 11.99 45.79 -9.29
N TYR A 3 13.07 45.50 -9.99
CA TYR A 3 13.19 44.37 -10.93
C TYR A 3 13.36 43.09 -10.12
N LEU A 4 12.29 42.24 -10.10
CA LEU A 4 12.39 40.89 -9.58
C LEU A 4 12.94 39.98 -10.68
N GLU A 5 14.23 39.67 -10.63
CA GLU A 5 14.84 38.58 -11.40
C GLU A 5 14.19 37.24 -10.98
N GLN A 6 13.31 36.72 -11.83
CA GLN A 6 12.87 35.33 -11.73
C GLN A 6 14.01 34.41 -12.19
N LYS A 7 14.83 33.94 -11.26
CA LYS A 7 15.73 32.82 -11.51
C LYS A 7 14.88 31.53 -11.72
N ASN A 8 14.71 31.17 -12.98
CA ASN A 8 14.20 29.88 -13.41
C ASN A 8 15.19 28.76 -13.02
N LYS A 9 15.20 28.32 -11.77
CA LYS A 9 15.89 27.09 -11.39
C LYS A 9 15.08 25.91 -11.91
N LYS A 10 15.57 25.25 -12.95
CA LYS A 10 15.14 23.88 -13.31
C LYS A 10 15.38 22.99 -12.09
N THR A 11 14.36 22.81 -11.27
CA THR A 11 14.41 21.87 -10.14
C THR A 11 14.62 20.49 -10.69
N THR A 12 15.72 19.84 -10.32
CA THR A 12 15.98 18.48 -10.76
C THR A 12 14.88 17.55 -10.22
N LYS A 13 14.57 16.48 -10.96
CA LYS A 13 13.58 15.45 -10.53
C LYS A 13 13.81 15.01 -9.08
N LYS A 14 15.07 15.05 -8.62
CA LYS A 14 15.54 14.71 -7.28
C LYS A 14 15.16 15.79 -6.22
N GLU A 15 15.23 17.08 -6.56
CA GLU A 15 14.85 18.20 -5.66
C GLU A 15 13.34 18.29 -5.52
N ALA A 16 12.59 18.13 -6.62
CA ALA A 16 11.13 18.03 -6.58
C ALA A 16 10.68 16.88 -5.66
N LEU A 17 11.34 15.74 -5.75
CA LEU A 17 11.09 14.59 -4.91
C LEU A 17 11.38 14.85 -3.42
N ARG A 18 12.49 15.53 -3.09
CA ARG A 18 12.83 15.93 -1.71
C ARG A 18 11.81 16.90 -1.12
N THR A 19 11.33 17.86 -1.92
CA THR A 19 10.30 18.82 -1.49
C THR A 19 8.96 18.13 -1.24
N ILE A 20 8.58 17.14 -2.08
CA ILE A 20 7.37 16.34 -1.90
C ILE A 20 7.46 15.52 -0.62
N ILE A 21 8.60 14.85 -0.37
CA ILE A 21 8.80 14.04 0.85
C ILE A 21 8.77 14.94 2.10
N ALA A 22 9.39 16.12 2.07
CA ALA A 22 9.38 17.05 3.20
C ALA A 22 8.00 17.63 3.49
N LYS A 23 7.23 18.01 2.44
CA LYS A 23 5.85 18.48 2.60
C LYS A 23 4.89 17.35 2.95
N ALA A 24 5.12 16.12 2.46
CA ALA A 24 4.37 14.95 2.84
C ALA A 24 4.50 14.64 4.33
N LYS A 25 5.68 14.83 4.94
CA LYS A 25 5.84 14.72 6.40
C LYS A 25 5.00 15.73 7.18
N TYR A 26 4.73 16.89 6.61
CA TYR A 26 3.92 17.93 7.24
C TYR A 26 2.40 17.69 7.07
N ILE A 27 1.99 17.14 5.93
CA ILE A 27 0.56 16.83 5.61
C ILE A 27 0.15 15.46 6.18
N ALA A 28 1.11 14.56 6.39
CA ALA A 28 0.87 13.15 6.61
C ALA A 28 0.91 12.75 8.10
N LYS A 29 -0.02 13.23 8.89
CA LYS A 29 -0.36 12.47 10.11
C LYS A 29 -0.94 11.09 9.76
N ASN A 30 -1.47 10.89 8.53
CA ASN A 30 -2.26 9.71 8.16
C ASN A 30 -1.89 9.05 6.81
N VAL A 31 -0.75 9.40 6.17
CA VAL A 31 -0.29 8.76 4.91
C VAL A 31 1.09 8.15 5.09
N ILE A 32 1.23 6.86 4.77
CA ILE A 32 2.50 6.14 4.83
C ILE A 32 3.19 6.22 3.47
N TYR A 33 4.43 6.72 3.44
CA TYR A 33 5.28 6.74 2.25
C TYR A 33 6.43 5.76 2.40
N ILE A 34 6.57 4.86 1.44
CA ILE A 34 7.76 4.03 1.32
C ILE A 34 8.35 4.25 -0.07
N LYS A 35 9.58 4.76 -0.12
CA LYS A 35 10.30 4.97 -1.37
C LYS A 35 11.14 3.75 -1.69
N ARG A 36 11.02 3.21 -2.92
CA ARG A 36 11.99 2.28 -3.47
C ARG A 36 13.15 3.04 -4.10
N PHE A 37 14.37 2.61 -3.84
CA PHE A 37 15.55 3.11 -4.54
C PHE A 37 15.78 2.26 -5.81
N SER A 38 15.81 2.92 -6.98
CA SER A 38 16.22 2.27 -8.22
C SER A 38 17.71 1.97 -8.18
N LYS A 39 18.15 0.89 -8.85
CA LYS A 39 19.56 0.46 -8.91
C LYS A 39 20.55 1.50 -9.44
N SER A 40 20.08 2.59 -10.07
CA SER A 40 20.93 3.58 -10.73
C SER A 40 21.23 4.84 -9.92
N ALA A 41 20.76 4.95 -8.68
CA ALA A 41 21.06 6.12 -7.85
C ALA A 41 22.29 5.88 -6.97
N ASN A 42 23.42 6.46 -7.35
CA ASN A 42 24.63 6.50 -6.53
C ASN A 42 24.37 7.36 -5.28
N ILE A 43 24.06 6.68 -4.13
CA ILE A 43 23.58 7.31 -2.91
C ILE A 43 24.74 7.40 -1.92
N LYS A 44 25.67 8.34 -2.13
CA LYS A 44 26.76 8.56 -1.17
C LYS A 44 26.41 9.53 -0.01
N ASN A 45 25.25 10.20 0.01
CA ASN A 45 24.98 11.24 1.02
C ASN A 45 23.52 11.38 1.45
N LEU A 46 22.88 10.32 1.98
CA LEU A 46 21.60 10.46 2.67
C LEU A 46 21.73 10.08 4.15
N LYS A 47 22.06 11.08 5.00
CA LYS A 47 22.07 10.97 6.47
C LYS A 47 20.67 11.02 7.09
N HIS A 48 19.71 10.27 6.58
CA HIS A 48 18.45 10.02 7.27
C HIS A 48 18.24 8.53 7.37
N LYS A 49 17.97 8.04 8.57
CA LYS A 49 17.55 6.66 8.85
C LYS A 49 16.25 6.35 8.08
N SER A 50 16.37 6.11 6.78
CA SER A 50 15.37 5.37 6.04
C SER A 50 15.53 3.93 6.50
N VAL A 51 14.46 3.31 6.97
CA VAL A 51 14.44 1.85 7.17
C VAL A 51 14.69 1.26 5.78
N LEU A 52 15.95 0.87 5.54
CA LEU A 52 16.31 0.09 4.38
C LEU A 52 15.69 -1.28 4.63
N LEU A 53 14.54 -1.52 4.05
CA LEU A 53 14.07 -2.89 3.89
C LEU A 53 15.18 -3.62 3.12
N PRO A 54 15.67 -4.77 3.60
CA PRO A 54 16.70 -5.51 2.92
C PRO A 54 16.24 -5.74 1.47
N TYR A 55 17.15 -5.55 0.53
CA TYR A 55 16.89 -5.71 -0.91
C TYR A 55 16.17 -7.05 -1.11
N PRO A 56 14.92 -7.10 -1.56
CA PRO A 56 14.19 -8.35 -1.62
C PRO A 56 14.87 -9.24 -2.65
N GLN A 57 15.39 -10.35 -2.20
CA GLN A 57 15.58 -11.49 -3.09
C GLN A 57 14.25 -11.75 -3.80
N LYS A 58 14.26 -12.31 -5.02
CA LYS A 58 13.05 -12.62 -5.80
C LYS A 58 12.20 -13.68 -5.08
N PHE A 59 11.58 -13.29 -3.97
CA PHE A 59 10.63 -14.16 -3.29
C PHE A 59 9.30 -14.18 -4.06
N SER A 60 8.67 -15.32 -4.08
CA SER A 60 7.27 -15.41 -4.51
C SER A 60 6.39 -14.55 -3.61
N THR A 61 5.36 -13.92 -4.19
CA THR A 61 4.31 -13.27 -3.41
C THR A 61 3.45 -14.32 -2.70
N ASN A 62 3.35 -15.52 -3.29
CA ASN A 62 2.67 -16.67 -2.70
C ASN A 62 3.71 -17.55 -2.00
N PHE A 63 3.52 -17.81 -0.70
CA PHE A 63 4.39 -18.65 0.10
C PHE A 63 3.68 -19.14 1.35
N SER A 64 4.20 -20.22 1.96
CA SER A 64 3.69 -20.78 3.20
C SER A 64 4.72 -20.64 4.32
N VAL A 65 4.24 -20.45 5.53
CA VAL A 65 5.04 -20.46 6.76
C VAL A 65 4.20 -21.13 7.86
N ASP A 66 4.66 -22.24 8.37
CA ASP A 66 3.93 -23.11 9.31
C ASP A 66 2.54 -23.43 8.75
N ARG A 67 1.49 -23.10 9.49
CA ARG A 67 0.08 -23.29 9.10
C ARG A 67 -0.49 -22.16 8.23
N PHE A 68 0.26 -21.12 7.95
CA PHE A 68 -0.21 -19.93 7.24
C PHE A 68 0.22 -19.92 5.78
N ASP A 69 -0.74 -19.70 4.89
CA ASP A 69 -0.50 -19.39 3.49
C ASP A 69 -0.68 -17.90 3.22
N VAL A 70 0.33 -17.31 2.59
CA VAL A 70 0.21 -15.95 2.02
C VAL A 70 -0.10 -16.10 0.55
N LYS A 71 -1.22 -15.51 0.12
CA LYS A 71 -1.71 -15.62 -1.26
C LYS A 71 -2.02 -14.24 -1.84
N LEU A 72 -1.59 -14.02 -3.08
CA LEU A 72 -2.03 -12.89 -3.90
C LEU A 72 -3.19 -13.36 -4.77
N ILE A 73 -4.36 -12.76 -4.58
CA ILE A 73 -5.59 -13.14 -5.27
C ILE A 73 -6.16 -11.98 -6.08
N LYS A 74 -6.98 -12.29 -7.08
CA LYS A 74 -7.74 -11.36 -7.89
C LYS A 74 -9.17 -11.24 -7.41
N SER A 75 -9.92 -10.30 -8.00
CA SER A 75 -11.30 -10.01 -7.63
C SER A 75 -12.30 -11.14 -7.88
N ASP A 76 -11.96 -12.12 -8.72
CA ASP A 76 -12.76 -13.31 -9.02
C ASP A 76 -12.49 -14.50 -8.09
N ASN A 77 -11.50 -14.39 -7.21
CA ASN A 77 -11.12 -15.47 -6.31
C ASN A 77 -12.10 -15.58 -5.12
N PRO A 78 -12.60 -16.78 -4.79
CA PRO A 78 -13.55 -17.00 -3.69
C PRO A 78 -13.05 -16.51 -2.31
N LEU A 79 -11.74 -16.53 -2.06
CA LEU A 79 -11.15 -16.02 -0.82
C LEU A 79 -11.38 -14.51 -0.61
N LEU A 80 -11.71 -13.76 -1.68
CA LEU A 80 -11.97 -12.33 -1.54
C LEU A 80 -13.16 -12.06 -0.63
N LEU A 81 -14.22 -12.86 -0.73
CA LEU A 81 -15.38 -12.72 0.15
C LEU A 81 -15.00 -12.84 1.64
N ASN A 82 -14.10 -13.78 1.98
CA ASN A 82 -13.65 -13.95 3.36
C ASN A 82 -12.73 -12.77 3.82
N ALA A 83 -11.92 -12.24 2.92
CA ALA A 83 -11.16 -11.01 3.20
C ALA A 83 -12.09 -9.81 3.43
N GLN A 84 -13.17 -9.67 2.65
CA GLN A 84 -14.17 -8.62 2.80
C GLN A 84 -14.97 -8.75 4.10
N LYS A 85 -15.29 -9.96 4.53
CA LYS A 85 -15.89 -10.23 5.86
C LYS A 85 -14.94 -9.86 6.99
N LEU A 86 -13.65 -10.24 6.90
CA LEU A 86 -12.63 -9.85 7.87
C LEU A 86 -12.51 -8.32 7.98
N ARG A 87 -12.51 -7.62 6.83
CA ARG A 87 -12.47 -6.15 6.78
C ARG A 87 -13.69 -5.54 7.46
N PHE A 88 -14.89 -6.05 7.16
CA PHE A 88 -16.13 -5.59 7.78
C PHE A 88 -16.07 -5.74 9.30
N ASN A 89 -15.72 -6.90 9.80
CA ASN A 89 -15.60 -7.18 11.23
C ASN A 89 -14.57 -6.25 11.91
N THR A 90 -13.46 -5.95 11.21
CA THR A 90 -12.40 -5.10 11.77
C THR A 90 -12.77 -3.62 11.78
N PHE A 91 -13.44 -3.12 10.73
CA PHE A 91 -13.62 -1.67 10.56
C PHE A 91 -15.01 -1.17 10.96
N PHE A 92 -16.04 -2.04 10.99
CA PHE A 92 -17.44 -1.60 11.10
C PHE A 92 -18.24 -2.23 12.23
N VAL A 93 -17.81 -3.34 12.86
CA VAL A 93 -18.57 -4.02 13.93
C VAL A 93 -18.95 -3.09 15.08
N ASN A 94 -18.10 -2.12 15.41
CA ASN A 94 -18.35 -1.16 16.48
C ASN A 94 -19.06 0.12 16.00
N ARG A 95 -19.44 0.21 14.71
CA ARG A 95 -20.18 1.35 14.17
C ARG A 95 -21.64 0.93 14.02
N SER A 96 -22.55 1.74 14.53
CA SER A 96 -24.00 1.51 14.63
C SER A 96 -24.76 1.24 13.32
N ASN A 97 -24.09 1.25 12.17
CA ASN A 97 -24.66 0.93 10.87
C ASN A 97 -24.42 -0.54 10.56
N LYS A 98 -25.34 -1.41 10.98
CA LYS A 98 -25.42 -2.79 10.52
C LYS A 98 -25.80 -2.77 9.04
N SER A 99 -24.84 -2.97 8.14
CA SER A 99 -25.16 -3.35 6.77
C SER A 99 -25.68 -4.79 6.79
N ASP A 100 -26.77 -5.06 6.10
CA ASP A 100 -27.39 -6.39 6.05
C ASP A 100 -26.46 -7.49 5.52
N TYR A 101 -25.44 -7.11 4.79
CA TYR A 101 -24.51 -8.03 4.11
C TYR A 101 -23.23 -8.37 4.90
N GLN A 102 -22.91 -7.65 5.98
CA GLN A 102 -21.71 -7.86 6.83
C GLN A 102 -20.40 -8.04 6.02
N ILE A 103 -20.26 -7.34 4.90
CA ILE A 103 -19.08 -7.35 4.05
C ILE A 103 -18.66 -5.91 3.71
N ASP A 104 -17.33 -5.66 3.69
CA ASP A 104 -16.75 -4.41 3.20
C ASP A 104 -16.38 -4.56 1.74
N ILE A 105 -17.22 -4.02 0.87
CA ILE A 105 -17.01 -4.01 -0.58
C ILE A 105 -17.16 -2.59 -1.14
N ASP A 106 -16.28 -2.19 -2.05
CA ASP A 106 -16.38 -0.91 -2.74
C ASP A 106 -15.99 -1.02 -4.22
N LYS A 107 -16.13 0.10 -4.94
CA LYS A 107 -15.83 0.18 -6.38
C LYS A 107 -14.38 -0.17 -6.76
N TYR A 108 -13.45 -0.11 -5.81
CA TYR A 108 -12.02 -0.37 -6.04
C TYR A 108 -11.69 -1.86 -6.06
N ASP A 109 -12.42 -2.68 -5.31
CA ASP A 109 -12.08 -4.11 -5.10
C ASP A 109 -11.87 -4.86 -6.41
N LYS A 110 -12.70 -4.60 -7.43
CA LYS A 110 -12.63 -5.26 -8.75
C LYS A 110 -11.38 -4.91 -9.56
N TYR A 111 -10.68 -3.81 -9.22
CA TYR A 111 -9.47 -3.35 -9.92
C TYR A 111 -8.19 -3.67 -9.16
N CYS A 112 -8.32 -4.22 -7.96
CA CYS A 112 -7.20 -4.47 -7.05
C CYS A 112 -6.72 -5.91 -7.10
N ASP A 113 -5.44 -6.09 -6.78
CA ASP A 113 -4.94 -7.34 -6.25
C ASP A 113 -5.16 -7.35 -4.73
N HIS A 114 -5.40 -8.52 -4.16
CA HIS A 114 -5.61 -8.67 -2.72
C HIS A 114 -4.57 -9.64 -2.17
N LEU A 115 -3.81 -9.17 -1.19
CA LEU A 115 -2.89 -10.01 -0.44
C LEU A 115 -3.62 -10.53 0.78
N VAL A 116 -3.69 -11.85 0.94
CA VAL A 116 -4.38 -12.49 2.06
C VAL A 116 -3.46 -13.46 2.77
N VAL A 117 -3.67 -13.61 4.08
CA VAL A 117 -3.07 -14.66 4.89
C VAL A 117 -4.20 -15.58 5.34
N VAL A 118 -4.05 -16.87 5.06
CA VAL A 118 -4.99 -17.93 5.41
C VAL A 118 -4.40 -18.81 6.50
N ASP A 119 -5.17 -19.15 7.51
CA ASP A 119 -4.79 -20.15 8.52
C ASP A 119 -5.38 -21.51 8.14
N ASN A 120 -4.54 -22.39 7.60
CA ASN A 120 -4.95 -23.72 7.15
C ASN A 120 -5.27 -24.68 8.31
N SER A 121 -4.90 -24.36 9.55
CA SER A 121 -5.28 -25.19 10.72
C SER A 121 -6.76 -25.07 11.07
N ILE A 122 -7.41 -23.98 10.65
CA ILE A 122 -8.84 -23.76 10.83
C ILE A 122 -9.57 -24.21 9.56
N SER A 123 -9.19 -23.63 8.42
CA SER A 123 -9.79 -23.95 7.12
C SER A 123 -8.92 -23.36 5.99
N PRO A 124 -8.86 -23.99 4.80
CA PRO A 124 -8.18 -23.44 3.63
C PRO A 124 -8.80 -22.13 3.10
N SER A 125 -9.91 -21.69 3.69
CA SER A 125 -10.57 -20.42 3.37
C SER A 125 -10.61 -19.42 4.55
N TYR A 126 -10.01 -19.74 5.71
CA TYR A 126 -10.04 -18.88 6.88
C TYR A 126 -8.99 -17.76 6.79
N VAL A 127 -9.44 -16.60 6.32
CA VAL A 127 -8.58 -15.42 6.14
C VAL A 127 -8.39 -14.70 7.48
N VAL A 128 -7.11 -14.57 7.90
CA VAL A 128 -6.73 -13.93 9.18
C VAL A 128 -5.99 -12.60 8.99
N GLY A 129 -5.65 -12.25 7.75
CA GLY A 129 -5.04 -10.96 7.43
C GLY A 129 -5.21 -10.59 5.97
N THR A 130 -5.29 -9.30 5.66
CA THR A 130 -5.46 -8.83 4.29
C THR A 130 -4.84 -7.46 4.05
N TYR A 131 -4.42 -7.22 2.79
CA TYR A 131 -4.13 -5.92 2.18
C TYR A 131 -4.81 -5.84 0.81
N ARG A 132 -5.38 -4.68 0.49
CA ARG A 132 -5.83 -4.34 -0.86
C ARG A 132 -4.75 -3.55 -1.58
N LEU A 133 -4.39 -3.95 -2.79
CA LEU A 133 -3.25 -3.44 -3.55
C LEU A 133 -3.71 -2.92 -4.90
N LEU A 134 -3.66 -1.60 -5.11
CA LEU A 134 -4.02 -0.95 -6.36
C LEU A 134 -2.79 -0.30 -6.98
N ILE A 135 -2.39 -0.75 -8.19
CA ILE A 135 -1.31 -0.11 -8.94
C ILE A 135 -1.88 0.97 -9.86
N ASN A 136 -1.33 2.16 -9.73
CA ASN A 136 -1.54 3.26 -10.67
C ASN A 136 -0.24 3.55 -11.42
N SER A 137 -0.21 3.25 -12.72
CA SER A 137 0.96 3.43 -13.59
C SER A 137 0.88 4.70 -14.46
N GLY A 138 0.05 5.67 -14.11
CA GLY A 138 -0.09 6.93 -14.84
C GLY A 138 -1.53 7.34 -15.13
N PHE A 139 -1.72 8.23 -16.12
CA PHE A 139 -3.01 8.87 -16.43
C PHE A 139 -4.13 7.93 -16.92
N ASN A 140 -3.83 6.69 -17.27
CA ASN A 140 -4.78 5.73 -17.88
C ASN A 140 -5.38 4.73 -16.88
N SER A 141 -5.36 5.02 -15.58
CA SER A 141 -6.04 4.18 -14.61
C SER A 141 -7.56 4.28 -14.76
N LYS A 142 -8.23 3.13 -14.93
CA LYS A 142 -9.71 3.05 -15.03
C LYS A 142 -10.41 3.54 -13.76
N VAL A 143 -9.67 3.56 -12.64
CA VAL A 143 -10.13 4.07 -11.35
C VAL A 143 -8.98 4.85 -10.70
N GLY A 144 -9.28 6.01 -10.09
CA GLY A 144 -8.31 6.78 -9.31
C GLY A 144 -7.88 6.01 -8.05
N LEU A 145 -6.94 6.56 -7.30
CA LEU A 145 -6.59 6.02 -6.00
C LEU A 145 -7.63 6.44 -4.96
N TYR A 146 -7.95 5.57 -4.00
CA TYR A 146 -8.78 5.94 -2.85
C TYR A 146 -8.12 7.09 -2.07
N THR A 147 -6.80 7.07 -1.93
CA THR A 147 -6.03 8.12 -1.26
C THR A 147 -6.26 9.51 -1.87
N GLU A 148 -6.67 9.62 -3.15
CA GLU A 148 -7.00 10.89 -3.79
C GLU A 148 -8.32 11.50 -3.28
N THR A 149 -9.18 10.71 -2.64
CA THR A 149 -10.41 11.21 -2.01
C THR A 149 -10.13 11.94 -0.69
N GLU A 150 -8.97 11.67 -0.09
CA GLU A 150 -8.57 12.20 1.21
C GLU A 150 -7.41 13.22 1.11
N PHE A 151 -6.57 13.10 0.05
CA PHE A 151 -5.33 13.85 -0.07
C PHE A 151 -5.04 14.28 -1.51
N ASP A 152 -4.47 15.47 -1.69
CA ASP A 152 -3.98 15.94 -2.99
C ASP A 152 -2.69 15.21 -3.41
N LEU A 153 -2.80 14.28 -4.36
CA LEU A 153 -1.68 13.55 -4.94
C LEU A 153 -1.19 14.15 -6.27
N HIS A 154 -1.67 15.34 -6.69
CA HIS A 154 -1.35 15.95 -7.98
C HIS A 154 0.16 16.05 -8.25
N LYS A 155 0.93 16.47 -7.24
CA LYS A 155 2.41 16.57 -7.36
C LYS A 155 3.08 15.22 -7.54
N LEU A 156 2.60 14.19 -6.86
CA LEU A 156 3.12 12.82 -6.98
C LEU A 156 2.81 12.24 -8.37
N LYS A 157 1.60 12.45 -8.88
CA LYS A 157 1.18 11.98 -10.20
C LYS A 157 1.97 12.63 -11.34
N LYS A 158 2.37 13.90 -11.20
CA LYS A 158 3.24 14.58 -12.18
C LYS A 158 4.61 13.94 -12.36
N LEU A 159 5.08 13.13 -11.42
CA LEU A 159 6.37 12.46 -11.51
C LEU A 159 6.39 11.29 -12.51
N ARG A 160 5.22 10.87 -13.02
CA ARG A 160 5.05 9.72 -13.93
C ARG A 160 5.71 8.44 -13.38
N VAL A 161 5.56 8.21 -12.10
CA VAL A 161 6.07 7.05 -11.37
C VAL A 161 4.97 6.03 -11.17
N LYS A 162 5.35 4.77 -10.95
CA LYS A 162 4.41 3.71 -10.61
C LYS A 162 4.10 3.77 -9.12
N ILE A 163 2.84 4.06 -8.80
CA ILE A 163 2.33 4.20 -7.45
C ILE A 163 1.56 2.93 -7.10
N LEU A 164 1.82 2.38 -5.93
CA LEU A 164 1.01 1.35 -5.28
C LEU A 164 0.20 1.99 -4.16
N GLU A 165 -1.11 1.89 -4.21
CA GLU A 165 -1.94 2.14 -3.04
C GLU A 165 -2.11 0.84 -2.27
N ALA A 166 -1.69 0.85 -1.00
CA ALA A 166 -1.89 -0.24 -0.05
C ALA A 166 -2.94 0.19 0.98
N GLY A 167 -4.14 -0.33 0.84
CA GLY A 167 -5.28 0.01 1.68
C GLY A 167 -5.96 -1.21 2.30
N ARG A 168 -6.99 -0.95 3.11
CA ARG A 168 -7.78 -2.01 3.76
C ARG A 168 -6.92 -3.03 4.50
N SER A 169 -5.83 -2.57 5.12
CA SER A 169 -4.96 -3.42 5.93
C SER A 169 -5.64 -3.80 7.23
N CYS A 170 -5.83 -5.08 7.46
CA CYS A 170 -6.32 -5.54 8.76
C CYS A 170 -5.84 -6.95 9.09
N VAL A 171 -5.85 -7.25 10.39
CA VAL A 171 -5.53 -8.55 10.98
C VAL A 171 -6.64 -8.91 11.95
N HIS A 172 -7.09 -10.17 11.90
CA HIS A 172 -8.07 -10.73 12.82
C HIS A 172 -7.62 -10.51 14.27
N GLU A 173 -8.54 -10.19 15.14
CA GLU A 173 -8.23 -9.79 16.54
C GLU A 173 -7.39 -10.83 17.29
N ASP A 174 -7.69 -12.13 17.15
CA ASP A 174 -6.97 -13.22 17.80
C ASP A 174 -5.56 -13.45 17.25
N TYR A 175 -5.16 -12.74 16.19
CA TYR A 175 -3.88 -12.91 15.50
C TYR A 175 -2.99 -11.66 15.56
N ARG A 176 -3.27 -10.72 16.48
CA ARG A 176 -2.56 -9.44 16.61
C ARG A 176 -1.25 -9.51 17.41
N ASP A 177 -0.64 -10.68 17.46
CA ASP A 177 0.69 -10.93 18.06
C ASP A 177 1.88 -10.40 17.22
N GLY A 178 1.58 -9.82 16.05
CA GLY A 178 2.57 -9.32 15.11
C GLY A 178 3.05 -10.35 14.07
N LYS A 179 2.67 -11.64 14.17
CA LYS A 179 3.08 -12.66 13.18
C LYS A 179 2.44 -12.42 11.81
N ILE A 180 1.12 -12.23 11.79
CA ILE A 180 0.36 -12.04 10.53
C ILE A 180 0.76 -10.75 9.82
N ILE A 181 0.94 -9.66 10.55
CA ILE A 181 1.39 -8.40 9.92
C ILE A 181 2.78 -8.55 9.30
N ARG A 182 3.70 -9.30 9.90
CA ARG A 182 5.02 -9.59 9.30
C ARG A 182 4.90 -10.41 8.01
N LEU A 183 3.99 -11.40 7.95
CA LEU A 183 3.73 -12.18 6.74
C LEU A 183 3.15 -11.30 5.62
N LEU A 184 2.20 -10.42 5.94
CA LEU A 184 1.65 -9.43 5.01
C LEU A 184 2.73 -8.49 4.48
N TRP A 185 3.61 -7.97 5.34
CA TRP A 185 4.73 -7.11 4.92
C TRP A 185 5.73 -7.84 4.03
N ARG A 186 6.00 -9.12 4.28
CA ARG A 186 6.85 -9.95 3.41
C ARG A 186 6.22 -10.13 2.03
N GLY A 187 4.92 -10.46 1.95
CA GLY A 187 4.18 -10.57 0.70
C GLY A 187 4.11 -9.23 -0.05
N LEU A 188 3.84 -8.13 0.65
CA LEU A 188 3.82 -6.78 0.10
C LEU A 188 5.19 -6.38 -0.48
N SER A 189 6.28 -6.67 0.23
CA SER A 189 7.66 -6.41 -0.24
C SER A 189 7.97 -7.16 -1.54
N SER A 190 7.56 -8.44 -1.63
CA SER A 190 7.70 -9.25 -2.85
C SER A 190 6.89 -8.65 -4.01
N TYR A 191 5.65 -8.25 -3.76
CA TYR A 191 4.78 -7.62 -4.74
C TYR A 191 5.37 -6.32 -5.29
N ILE A 192 5.85 -5.43 -4.40
CA ILE A 192 6.53 -4.18 -4.76
C ILE A 192 7.72 -4.44 -5.69
N SER A 193 8.53 -5.45 -5.35
CA SER A 193 9.69 -5.83 -6.15
C SER A 193 9.31 -6.34 -7.53
N GLN A 194 8.35 -7.27 -7.61
CA GLN A 194 7.89 -7.88 -8.86
C GLN A 194 7.25 -6.85 -9.79
N LYS A 195 6.46 -5.93 -9.22
CA LYS A 195 5.75 -4.91 -10.00
C LYS A 195 6.57 -3.66 -10.30
N ASN A 196 7.82 -3.58 -9.81
CA ASN A 196 8.68 -2.40 -9.97
C ASN A 196 8.00 -1.10 -9.52
N VAL A 197 7.42 -1.14 -8.31
CA VAL A 197 6.74 0.00 -7.70
C VAL A 197 7.75 1.05 -7.26
N ASP A 198 7.50 2.33 -7.57
CA ASP A 198 8.35 3.45 -7.17
C ASP A 198 7.92 4.05 -5.82
N PHE A 199 6.61 4.11 -5.57
CA PHE A 199 6.03 4.70 -4.36
C PHE A 199 4.87 3.86 -3.83
N ILE A 200 4.73 3.83 -2.51
CA ILE A 200 3.54 3.32 -1.84
C ILE A 200 2.83 4.49 -1.18
N VAL A 201 1.51 4.52 -1.32
CA VAL A 201 0.62 5.43 -0.62
C VAL A 201 -0.48 4.63 0.09
N GLY A 202 -1.07 5.21 1.12
CA GLY A 202 -2.20 4.61 1.81
C GLY A 202 -2.70 5.52 2.91
N CYS A 203 -3.98 5.39 3.28
CA CYS A 203 -4.57 6.07 4.40
C CYS A 203 -4.44 5.17 5.64
N ALA A 204 -3.87 5.69 6.72
CA ALA A 204 -3.79 5.03 8.01
C ALA A 204 -4.63 5.82 9.03
N SER A 205 -5.45 5.12 9.80
CA SER A 205 -6.10 5.67 11.00
C SER A 205 -5.29 5.26 12.23
N PHE A 206 -5.07 6.21 13.10
CA PHE A 206 -4.40 6.03 14.38
C PHE A 206 -5.42 6.16 15.51
#